data_ef8222e96c62c4b9157f68f1b59290ee
#
_entry.id   ef8222e96c62c4b9157f68f1b59290ee
#
_cell.length_a   1.000
_cell.length_b   1.000
_cell.length_c   1.000
_cell.angle_alpha   90.00
_cell.angle_beta   90.00
_cell.angle_gamma   90.00
#
_symmetry.space_group_name_H-M   'P 1'
#
loop_
_entity.id
_entity.type
_entity.pdbx_description
1 polymer ?
#
loop_
_entity_poly.entity_id
_entity_poly.type
_entity_poly.pdbx_seq_one_letter_code
_entity_poly.pdbx_strand_id
1 'polypeptide(L)'
;LRKASPSAALVTEGRLVAAGSLDDQGKTSEAVRILEKGWKVPRKPKDHHLRRAYALGDLYEKSGSLPRARELFIWIRRHSPKFADVGERVRDLS
;
A
#
# COMPACT_ATOMS: atom_id res chain seq x y z
N LEU A 1 32.33 -3.66 -14.28
CA LEU A 1 31.38 -2.74 -13.67
C LEU A 1 30.01 -3.40 -13.53
N ARG A 2 29.53 -3.46 -12.31
CA ARG A 2 28.27 -4.14 -12.05
C ARG A 2 27.09 -3.23 -12.30
N LYS A 3 26.10 -3.77 -13.00
CA LYS A 3 24.87 -3.04 -13.23
C LYS A 3 24.08 -2.92 -11.91
N ALA A 4 23.67 -1.73 -11.57
CA ALA A 4 22.90 -1.50 -10.36
C ALA A 4 21.46 -1.97 -10.57
N SER A 5 20.93 -2.69 -9.61
CA SER A 5 19.53 -3.03 -9.60
C SER A 5 18.70 -1.82 -9.17
N PRO A 6 17.47 -1.65 -9.68
CA PRO A 6 16.59 -0.60 -9.16
C PRO A 6 16.39 -0.78 -7.67
N SER A 7 16.39 0.31 -6.92
CA SER A 7 16.12 0.21 -5.49
C SER A 7 14.67 -0.20 -5.26
N ALA A 8 14.42 -0.85 -4.12
CA ALA A 8 13.05 -1.24 -3.76
C ALA A 8 12.14 -0.03 -3.68
N ALA A 9 12.67 1.12 -3.22
CA ALA A 9 11.89 2.34 -3.16
C ALA A 9 11.45 2.81 -4.54
N LEU A 10 12.35 2.75 -5.54
CA LEU A 10 12.01 3.15 -6.91
C LEU A 10 11.01 2.19 -7.55
N VAL A 11 11.16 0.89 -7.30
CA VAL A 11 10.21 -0.09 -7.81
C VAL A 11 8.83 0.17 -7.23
N THR A 12 8.76 0.43 -5.92
CA THR A 12 7.50 0.75 -5.26
C THR A 12 6.89 2.01 -5.83
N GLU A 13 7.69 3.05 -6.06
CA GLU A 13 7.20 4.29 -6.65
C GLU A 13 6.55 4.04 -8.01
N GLY A 14 7.19 3.25 -8.86
CA GLY A 14 6.62 2.89 -10.16
C GLY A 14 5.31 2.14 -10.04
N ARG A 15 5.22 1.22 -9.07
CA ARG A 15 3.99 0.48 -8.83
C ARG A 15 2.88 1.39 -8.32
N LEU A 16 3.21 2.35 -7.46
CA LEU A 16 2.23 3.30 -6.93
C LEU A 16 1.66 4.17 -8.05
N VAL A 17 2.53 4.64 -8.95
CA VAL A 17 2.08 5.44 -10.08
C VAL A 17 1.18 4.63 -11.00
N ALA A 18 1.58 3.40 -11.32
CA ALA A 18 0.79 2.53 -12.19
C ALA A 18 -0.56 2.19 -11.57
N ALA A 19 -0.57 1.87 -10.27
CA ALA A 19 -1.82 1.56 -9.58
C ALA A 19 -2.75 2.77 -9.53
N GLY A 20 -2.20 3.96 -9.26
CA GLY A 20 -2.99 5.19 -9.26
C GLY A 20 -3.65 5.46 -10.60
N SER A 21 -2.89 5.25 -11.68
CA SER A 21 -3.42 5.44 -13.03
C SER A 21 -4.57 4.47 -13.32
N LEU A 22 -4.40 3.20 -12.93
CA LEU A 22 -5.45 2.21 -13.13
C LEU A 22 -6.70 2.53 -12.31
N ASP A 23 -6.51 2.97 -11.07
CA ASP A 23 -7.63 3.33 -10.22
C ASP A 23 -8.39 4.51 -10.81
N ASP A 24 -7.67 5.50 -11.34
CA ASP A 24 -8.29 6.66 -11.99
C ASP A 24 -9.11 6.26 -13.21
N GLN A 25 -8.75 5.15 -13.85
CA GLN A 25 -9.50 4.60 -14.99
C GLN A 25 -10.64 3.69 -14.55
N GLY A 26 -10.87 3.55 -13.25
CA GLY A 26 -11.90 2.65 -12.74
C GLY A 26 -11.47 1.21 -12.68
N LYS A 27 -10.19 0.93 -12.88
CA LYS A 27 -9.65 -0.44 -12.89
C LYS A 27 -9.05 -0.79 -11.52
N THR A 28 -9.87 -0.70 -10.48
CA THR A 28 -9.42 -0.89 -9.11
C THR A 28 -8.85 -2.29 -8.86
N SER A 29 -9.46 -3.33 -9.43
CA SER A 29 -8.95 -4.70 -9.26
C SER A 29 -7.54 -4.87 -9.83
N GLU A 30 -7.27 -4.26 -10.98
CA GLU A 30 -5.94 -4.34 -11.58
C GLU A 30 -4.93 -3.55 -10.76
N ALA A 31 -5.35 -2.40 -10.20
CA ALA A 31 -4.50 -1.62 -9.32
C ALA A 31 -4.11 -2.43 -8.09
N VAL A 32 -5.06 -3.14 -7.49
CA VAL A 32 -4.81 -4.01 -6.35
C VAL A 32 -3.75 -5.06 -6.71
N ARG A 33 -3.87 -5.71 -7.86
CA ARG A 33 -2.92 -6.74 -8.27
C ARG A 33 -1.49 -6.21 -8.37
N ILE A 34 -1.34 -5.00 -8.90
CA ILE A 34 0.00 -4.39 -9.02
C ILE A 34 0.64 -4.22 -7.67
N LEU A 35 -0.12 -3.75 -6.68
CA LEU A 35 0.41 -3.51 -5.34
C LEU A 35 0.52 -4.79 -4.51
N GLU A 36 -0.27 -5.81 -4.80
CA GLU A 36 -0.19 -7.09 -4.10
C GLU A 36 0.98 -7.94 -4.57
N LYS A 37 1.40 -7.78 -5.80
CA LYS A 37 2.43 -8.66 -6.38
C LYS A 37 3.72 -8.60 -5.57
N GLY A 38 4.10 -9.73 -5.02
CA GLY A 38 5.31 -9.81 -4.21
C GLY A 38 5.22 -9.11 -2.85
N TRP A 39 4.05 -8.64 -2.47
CA TRP A 39 3.90 -7.97 -1.18
C TRP A 39 4.06 -8.97 -0.04
N LYS A 40 4.94 -8.64 0.89
CA LYS A 40 5.12 -9.36 2.14
C LYS A 40 5.30 -8.33 3.23
N VAL A 41 4.69 -8.58 4.37
CA VAL A 41 4.79 -7.65 5.51
C VAL A 41 6.21 -7.67 6.04
N PRO A 42 6.95 -6.56 5.93
CA PRO A 42 8.34 -6.52 6.41
C PRO A 42 8.39 -6.40 7.93
N ARG A 43 9.45 -6.95 8.52
CA ARG A 43 9.67 -6.82 9.97
C ARG A 43 10.02 -5.41 10.36
N LYS A 44 10.87 -4.77 9.55
CA LYS A 44 11.33 -3.39 9.79
C LYS A 44 10.95 -2.56 8.58
N PRO A 45 9.72 -2.06 8.54
CA PRO A 45 9.26 -1.36 7.35
C PRO A 45 9.98 -0.03 7.16
N LYS A 46 10.30 0.23 5.89
CA LYS A 46 10.81 1.52 5.47
C LYS A 46 9.65 2.35 4.97
N ASP A 47 9.91 3.62 4.70
CA ASP A 47 8.85 4.52 4.25
C ASP A 47 8.11 3.99 3.02
N HIS A 48 8.83 3.44 2.04
CA HIS A 48 8.18 2.93 0.83
C HIS A 48 7.27 1.74 1.12
N HIS A 49 7.58 0.93 2.14
CA HIS A 49 6.70 -0.15 2.55
C HIS A 49 5.39 0.38 3.11
N LEU A 50 5.47 1.41 3.95
CA LEU A 50 4.29 2.02 4.55
C LEU A 50 3.41 2.68 3.50
N ARG A 51 4.03 3.36 2.54
CA ARG A 51 3.30 4.01 1.45
C ARG A 51 2.57 2.99 0.58
N ARG A 52 3.24 1.88 0.28
CA ARG A 52 2.63 0.81 -0.52
C ARG A 52 1.47 0.17 0.24
N ALA A 53 1.65 -0.12 1.52
CA ALA A 53 0.59 -0.69 2.34
C ALA A 53 -0.60 0.25 2.46
N TYR A 54 -0.35 1.55 2.61
CA TYR A 54 -1.42 2.53 2.69
C TYR A 54 -2.23 2.57 1.39
N ALA A 55 -1.54 2.63 0.25
CA ALA A 55 -2.22 2.64 -1.04
C ALA A 55 -3.02 1.36 -1.26
N LEU A 56 -2.45 0.22 -0.90
CA LEU A 56 -3.14 -1.06 -1.03
C LEU A 56 -4.36 -1.12 -0.12
N GLY A 57 -4.23 -0.64 1.13
CA GLY A 57 -5.36 -0.56 2.04
C GLY A 57 -6.49 0.30 1.50
N ASP A 58 -6.14 1.45 0.90
CA ASP A 58 -7.11 2.35 0.29
C ASP A 58 -7.87 1.64 -0.85
N LEU A 59 -7.15 0.90 -1.69
CA LEU A 59 -7.76 0.16 -2.78
C LEU A 59 -8.64 -0.99 -2.28
N TYR A 60 -8.22 -1.68 -1.22
CA TYR A 60 -9.04 -2.70 -0.61
C TYR A 60 -10.36 -2.11 -0.10
N GLU A 61 -10.28 -0.94 0.54
CA GLU A 61 -11.48 -0.28 1.03
C GLU A 61 -12.43 0.06 -0.10
N LYS A 62 -11.90 0.64 -1.20
CA LYS A 62 -12.69 0.97 -2.37
C LYS A 62 -13.33 -0.25 -3.02
N SER A 63 -12.65 -1.39 -2.99
CA SER A 63 -13.14 -2.61 -3.60
C SER A 63 -14.01 -3.44 -2.66
N GLY A 64 -14.25 -2.97 -1.45
CA GLY A 64 -15.10 -3.65 -0.49
C GLY A 64 -14.41 -4.70 0.36
N SER A 65 -13.09 -4.86 0.25
CA SER A 65 -12.32 -5.80 1.06
C SER A 65 -11.95 -5.16 2.39
N LEU A 66 -12.96 -4.82 3.18
CA LEU A 66 -12.78 -4.03 4.40
C LEU A 66 -11.88 -4.69 5.44
N PRO A 67 -11.99 -6.01 5.71
CA PRO A 67 -11.10 -6.65 6.69
C PRO A 67 -9.63 -6.54 6.30
N ARG A 68 -9.32 -6.71 5.01
CA ARG A 68 -7.94 -6.59 4.52
C ARG A 68 -7.42 -5.17 4.65
N ALA A 69 -8.26 -4.19 4.32
CA ALA A 69 -7.90 -2.78 4.47
C ALA A 69 -7.60 -2.47 5.93
N ARG A 70 -8.46 -2.92 6.83
CA ARG A 70 -8.30 -2.68 8.26
C ARG A 70 -6.98 -3.28 8.78
N GLU A 71 -6.66 -4.51 8.38
CA GLU A 71 -5.42 -5.15 8.80
C GLU A 71 -4.19 -4.35 8.40
N LEU A 72 -4.17 -3.85 7.16
CA LEU A 72 -3.04 -3.06 6.69
C LEU A 72 -2.94 -1.74 7.43
N PHE A 73 -4.05 -1.05 7.64
CA PHE A 73 -4.02 0.23 8.36
C PHE A 73 -3.61 0.04 9.82
N ILE A 74 -4.03 -1.06 10.47
CA ILE A 74 -3.60 -1.37 11.82
C ILE A 74 -2.08 -1.61 11.85
N TRP A 75 -1.57 -2.36 10.88
CA TRP A 75 -0.14 -2.61 10.80
C TRP A 75 0.65 -1.32 10.63
N ILE A 76 0.19 -0.43 9.74
CA ILE A 76 0.84 0.86 9.54
C ILE A 76 0.82 1.67 10.84
N ARG A 77 -0.35 1.74 11.50
CA ARG A 77 -0.48 2.50 12.74
C ARG A 77 0.46 1.97 13.82
N ARG A 78 0.64 0.66 13.86
CA ARG A 78 1.53 0.03 14.86
C ARG A 78 2.97 0.48 14.67
N HIS A 79 3.41 0.64 13.41
CA HIS A 79 4.78 1.03 13.11
C HIS A 79 4.96 2.54 12.99
N SER A 80 3.94 3.25 12.57
CA SER A 80 4.00 4.69 12.38
C SER A 80 2.62 5.30 12.65
N PRO A 81 2.30 5.56 13.94
CA PRO A 81 0.96 6.02 14.32
C PRO A 81 0.51 7.32 13.65
N LYS A 82 1.48 8.13 13.22
CA LYS A 82 1.17 9.42 12.59
C LYS A 82 1.23 9.38 11.08
N PHE A 83 1.38 8.19 10.51
CA PHE A 83 1.45 8.07 9.06
C PHE A 83 0.08 8.39 8.45
N ALA A 84 0.04 9.48 7.66
CA ALA A 84 -1.20 9.93 7.00
C ALA A 84 -2.37 9.95 8.00
N ASP A 85 -3.53 9.45 7.60
CA ASP A 85 -4.73 9.42 8.42
C ASP A 85 -5.07 8.02 8.94
N VAL A 86 -4.04 7.17 9.12
CA VAL A 86 -4.27 5.75 9.44
C VAL A 86 -5.10 5.56 10.72
N GLY A 87 -4.90 6.42 11.73
CA GLY A 87 -5.68 6.33 12.97
C GLY A 87 -7.17 6.49 12.71
N GLU A 88 -7.53 7.46 11.88
CA GLU A 88 -8.91 7.69 11.50
C GLU A 88 -9.45 6.54 10.65
N ARG A 89 -8.64 6.04 9.71
CA ARG A 89 -9.04 4.94 8.84
C ARG A 89 -9.34 3.69 9.65
N VAL A 90 -8.51 3.38 10.65
CA VAL A 90 -8.74 2.23 11.52
C VAL A 90 -10.05 2.38 12.27
N ARG A 91 -10.31 3.59 12.82
CA ARG A 91 -11.57 3.82 13.54
C ARG A 91 -12.77 3.66 12.64
N ASP A 92 -12.69 4.20 11.42
CA ASP A 92 -13.81 4.13 10.48
C ASP A 92 -14.12 2.70 10.04
N LEU A 93 -13.12 1.83 10.06
CA LEU A 93 -13.27 0.43 9.64
C LEU A 93 -13.51 -0.53 10.81
N SER A 94 -13.55 -0.03 12.01
CA SER A 94 -13.75 -0.87 13.21
C SER A 94 -15.22 -1.05 13.55
#